data_4e4ad665731d4108879600035b1bb711
#
_entry.id   4e4ad665731d4108879600035b1bb711
#
_cell.length_a   1.000
_cell.length_b   1.000
_cell.length_c   1.000
_cell.angle_alpha   90.00
_cell.angle_beta   90.00
_cell.angle_gamma   90.00
#
_symmetry.space_group_name_H-M   'P 1'
#
loop_
_entity.id
_entity.type
_entity.pdbx_description
1 polymer ?
#
loop_
_entity_poly.entity_id
_entity_poly.type
_entity_poly.pdbx_seq_one_letter_code
_entity_poly.pdbx_strand_id
1 'polypeptide(L)'
;MSKKEYSKSIEGNSEKSDILKEFKTLPGVGKSIAMDYWNLGFRSLDEIRSTDPEKLYIRCCELHGGYVDRCMLYVFRCVHYFLNTKKPNSEKLKWWNWKDTEKIQKSKR
;
A
#
# COMPACT_ATOMS: atom_id res chain seq x y z
N MET A 1 -23.67 -8.89 -27.88
CA MET A 1 -23.00 -8.73 -27.50
C MET A 1 -22.21 -9.50 -26.82
N SER A 2 -22.24 -10.68 -27.02
CA SER A 2 -21.47 -11.52 -26.37
C SER A 2 -20.16 -10.96 -26.17
N LYS A 3 -19.80 -10.15 -27.01
CA LYS A 3 -18.59 -9.64 -26.84
C LYS A 3 -18.56 -9.04 -25.51
N LYS A 4 -19.67 -8.89 -24.88
CA LYS A 4 -19.71 -8.33 -23.65
C LYS A 4 -19.04 -9.14 -22.63
N GLU A 5 -19.28 -10.35 -22.52
CA GLU A 5 -18.72 -11.16 -21.54
C GLU A 5 -17.28 -11.28 -21.77
N TYR A 6 -16.94 -11.47 -23.02
CA TYR A 6 -15.60 -11.63 -23.36
C TYR A 6 -14.88 -10.38 -23.00
N SER A 7 -15.45 -9.26 -23.32
CA SER A 7 -14.89 -8.00 -23.07
C SER A 7 -14.71 -7.79 -21.61
N LYS A 8 -15.62 -8.23 -20.81
CA LYS A 8 -15.54 -8.05 -19.44
C LYS A 8 -14.34 -8.69 -18.85
N SER A 9 -14.03 -9.84 -19.29
CA SER A 9 -12.93 -10.56 -18.80
C SER A 9 -11.67 -9.80 -19.11
N ILE A 10 -11.56 -9.31 -20.32
CA ILE A 10 -10.43 -8.59 -20.75
C ILE A 10 -10.35 -7.28 -20.02
N GLU A 11 -11.46 -6.63 -19.87
CA GLU A 11 -11.50 -5.39 -19.19
C GLU A 11 -11.07 -5.56 -17.76
N GLY A 12 -11.47 -6.60 -17.14
CA GLY A 12 -11.12 -6.86 -15.76
C GLY A 12 -9.62 -6.97 -15.62
N ASN A 13 -8.97 -7.66 -16.55
CA ASN A 13 -7.55 -7.83 -16.50
C ASN A 13 -6.84 -6.50 -16.75
N SER A 14 -7.35 -5.72 -17.67
CA SER A 14 -6.78 -4.44 -17.99
C SER A 14 -6.93 -3.53 -16.80
N GLU A 15 -8.07 -3.55 -16.19
CA GLU A 15 -8.35 -2.73 -15.06
C GLU A 15 -7.41 -3.07 -13.92
N LYS A 16 -7.18 -4.34 -13.66
CA LYS A 16 -6.30 -4.77 -12.62
C LYS A 16 -4.89 -4.29 -12.91
N SER A 17 -4.46 -4.43 -14.15
CA SER A 17 -3.13 -4.03 -14.54
C SER A 17 -2.94 -2.53 -14.34
N ASP A 18 -3.93 -1.74 -14.71
CA ASP A 18 -3.87 -0.30 -14.58
C ASP A 18 -3.83 0.12 -13.10
N ILE A 19 -4.62 -0.53 -12.29
CA ILE A 19 -4.65 -0.23 -10.87
C ILE A 19 -3.32 -0.60 -10.22
N LEU A 20 -2.75 -1.74 -10.60
CA LEU A 20 -1.48 -2.15 -10.04
C LEU A 20 -0.38 -1.17 -10.46
N LYS A 21 -0.47 -0.62 -11.66
CA LYS A 21 0.52 0.33 -12.10
C LYS A 21 0.41 1.58 -11.26
N GLU A 22 -0.79 1.99 -10.96
CA GLU A 22 -1.03 3.17 -10.16
C GLU A 22 -0.46 2.96 -8.77
N PHE A 23 -0.68 1.80 -8.18
CA PHE A 23 -0.16 1.51 -6.86
C PHE A 23 1.38 1.54 -6.87
N LYS A 24 1.99 1.14 -7.97
CA LYS A 24 3.45 1.13 -8.04
C LYS A 24 4.06 2.52 -8.14
N THR A 25 3.25 3.54 -8.31
CA THR A 25 3.78 4.90 -8.32
C THR A 25 3.99 5.39 -6.89
N LEU A 26 3.48 4.66 -5.90
CA LEU A 26 3.62 5.06 -4.51
C LEU A 26 5.04 4.78 -4.01
N PRO A 27 5.56 5.60 -3.11
CA PRO A 27 6.93 5.43 -2.65
C PRO A 27 7.12 4.08 -1.95
N GLY A 28 8.14 3.36 -2.37
CA GLY A 28 8.45 2.06 -1.76
C GLY A 28 7.60 0.90 -2.21
N VAL A 29 6.63 1.12 -3.08
CA VAL A 29 5.72 0.07 -3.51
C VAL A 29 6.15 -0.52 -4.83
N GLY A 30 6.51 -1.80 -4.80
CA GLY A 30 6.87 -2.52 -6.02
C GLY A 30 5.74 -3.47 -6.36
N LYS A 31 6.01 -4.41 -7.23
CA LYS A 31 5.03 -5.36 -7.69
C LYS A 31 4.36 -6.14 -6.57
N SER A 32 5.16 -6.62 -5.65
CA SER A 32 4.65 -7.44 -4.57
C SER A 32 3.69 -6.68 -3.66
N ILE A 33 4.06 -5.48 -3.27
CA ILE A 33 3.22 -4.70 -2.37
C ILE A 33 1.97 -4.21 -3.11
N ALA A 34 2.11 -3.90 -4.39
CA ALA A 34 0.95 -3.50 -5.18
C ALA A 34 -0.07 -4.64 -5.21
N MET A 35 0.41 -5.88 -5.34
CA MET A 35 -0.48 -7.03 -5.33
C MET A 35 -1.12 -7.21 -3.96
N ASP A 36 -0.39 -6.91 -2.89
CA ASP A 36 -0.94 -7.04 -1.55
C ASP A 36 -2.10 -6.05 -1.37
N TYR A 37 -1.94 -4.82 -1.87
CA TYR A 37 -3.02 -3.85 -1.81
C TYR A 37 -4.24 -4.39 -2.56
N TRP A 38 -4.01 -4.96 -3.74
CA TRP A 38 -5.10 -5.49 -4.54
C TRP A 38 -5.80 -6.62 -3.78
N ASN A 39 -5.02 -7.52 -3.22
CA ASN A 39 -5.58 -8.66 -2.50
C ASN A 39 -6.29 -8.26 -1.20
N LEU A 40 -5.92 -7.11 -0.64
CA LEU A 40 -6.59 -6.60 0.53
C LEU A 40 -7.86 -5.84 0.19
N GLY A 41 -8.17 -5.74 -1.09
CA GLY A 41 -9.40 -5.11 -1.52
C GLY A 41 -9.32 -3.69 -2.03
N PHE A 42 -8.12 -3.11 -2.04
CA PHE A 42 -8.00 -1.74 -2.49
C PHE A 42 -8.05 -1.63 -4.00
N ARG A 43 -8.75 -0.63 -4.48
CA ARG A 43 -8.90 -0.40 -5.92
C ARG A 43 -8.55 1.04 -6.31
N SER A 44 -8.25 1.87 -5.34
CA SER A 44 -7.88 3.25 -5.64
C SER A 44 -6.94 3.80 -4.58
N LEU A 45 -6.24 4.87 -4.91
CA LEU A 45 -5.32 5.50 -3.98
C LEU A 45 -6.09 6.15 -2.83
N ASP A 46 -7.31 6.59 -3.09
CA ASP A 46 -8.11 7.21 -2.07
C ASP A 46 -8.43 6.25 -0.96
N GLU A 47 -8.70 5.01 -1.30
CA GLU A 47 -9.00 3.99 -0.30
C GLU A 47 -7.78 3.75 0.58
N ILE A 48 -6.60 3.75 -0.01
CA ILE A 48 -5.38 3.54 0.73
C ILE A 48 -5.12 4.74 1.61
N ARG A 49 -5.36 5.93 1.08
CA ARG A 49 -5.13 7.17 1.80
C ARG A 49 -5.90 7.24 3.11
N SER A 50 -7.10 6.73 3.11
CA SER A 50 -7.94 6.83 4.28
C SER A 50 -7.79 5.68 5.28
N THR A 51 -6.88 4.77 5.02
CA THR A 51 -6.69 3.63 5.91
C THR A 51 -5.48 3.80 6.81
N ASP A 52 -5.64 3.50 8.09
CA ASP A 52 -4.57 3.61 9.05
C ASP A 52 -3.50 2.57 8.73
N PRO A 53 -2.24 2.97 8.55
CA PRO A 53 -1.18 2.04 8.18
C PRO A 53 -0.95 0.91 9.20
N GLU A 54 -1.18 1.18 10.49
CA GLU A 54 -0.98 0.14 11.49
C GLU A 54 -2.02 -0.96 11.33
N LYS A 55 -3.26 -0.59 11.06
CA LYS A 55 -4.31 -1.54 10.87
C LYS A 55 -4.12 -2.29 9.57
N LEU A 56 -3.61 -1.58 8.58
CA LEU A 56 -3.36 -2.18 7.28
C LEU A 56 -2.29 -3.27 7.41
N TYR A 57 -1.28 -3.00 8.21
CA TYR A 57 -0.22 -3.98 8.44
C TYR A 57 -0.79 -5.25 9.07
N ILE A 58 -1.69 -5.09 10.04
CA ILE A 58 -2.31 -6.23 10.68
C ILE A 58 -3.11 -7.04 9.67
N ARG A 59 -3.86 -6.36 8.81
CA ARG A 59 -4.63 -7.04 7.79
C ARG A 59 -3.72 -7.78 6.81
N CYS A 60 -2.56 -7.19 6.54
CA CYS A 60 -1.60 -7.78 5.63
C CYS A 60 -1.02 -9.06 6.24
N CYS A 61 -0.76 -9.04 7.54
CA CYS A 61 -0.29 -10.22 8.23
C CYS A 61 -1.33 -11.32 8.16
N GLU A 62 -2.59 -10.97 8.31
CA GLU A 62 -3.66 -11.93 8.23
C GLU A 62 -3.76 -12.51 6.83
N LEU A 63 -3.58 -11.68 5.84
CA LEU A 63 -3.64 -12.11 4.46
C LEU A 63 -2.57 -13.16 4.17
N HIS A 64 -1.40 -12.98 4.76
CA HIS A 64 -0.29 -13.89 4.54
C HIS A 64 -0.22 -15.04 5.56
N GLY A 65 -1.22 -15.13 6.38
CA GLY A 65 -1.31 -16.23 7.32
C GLY A 65 -0.42 -16.14 8.53
N GLY A 66 0.10 -14.97 8.83
CA GLY A 66 0.94 -14.81 9.99
C GLY A 66 1.85 -13.60 9.90
N TYR A 67 3.03 -13.72 10.44
CA TYR A 67 3.94 -12.60 10.50
C TYR A 67 4.41 -12.13 9.13
N VAL A 68 4.46 -10.84 8.92
CA VAL A 68 5.03 -10.24 7.73
C VAL A 68 6.09 -9.27 8.24
N ASP A 69 7.23 -9.18 7.55
CA ASP A 69 8.32 -8.33 7.96
C ASP A 69 7.81 -6.91 8.21
N ARG A 70 8.31 -6.29 9.25
CA ARG A 70 7.87 -4.95 9.59
C ARG A 70 8.22 -3.89 8.54
N CYS A 71 9.10 -4.21 7.62
CA CYS A 71 9.39 -3.29 6.53
C CYS A 71 8.10 -2.94 5.80
N MET A 72 7.16 -3.86 5.76
CA MET A 72 5.90 -3.64 5.10
C MET A 72 5.13 -2.51 5.80
N LEU A 73 5.17 -2.49 7.13
CA LEU A 73 4.51 -1.45 7.90
C LEU A 73 5.17 -0.12 7.60
N TYR A 74 6.49 -0.11 7.47
CA TYR A 74 7.21 1.12 7.22
C TYR A 74 6.83 1.69 5.85
N VAL A 75 6.66 0.82 4.86
CA VAL A 75 6.22 1.25 3.55
C VAL A 75 4.78 1.80 3.66
N PHE A 76 3.92 1.14 4.42
CA PHE A 76 2.54 1.60 4.57
C PHE A 76 2.51 2.99 5.23
N ARG A 77 3.39 3.23 6.22
CA ARG A 77 3.45 4.53 6.86
C ARG A 77 3.91 5.59 5.88
N CYS A 78 4.89 5.24 5.05
CA CYS A 78 5.43 6.16 4.07
C CYS A 78 4.37 6.53 3.04
N VAL A 79 3.63 5.54 2.57
CA VAL A 79 2.57 5.75 1.59
C VAL A 79 1.46 6.62 2.18
N HIS A 80 1.11 6.36 3.44
CA HIS A 80 0.05 7.13 4.10
C HIS A 80 0.47 8.59 4.17
N TYR A 81 1.71 8.85 4.54
CA TYR A 81 2.24 10.21 4.61
C TYR A 81 2.16 10.85 3.23
N PHE A 82 2.61 10.14 2.21
CA PHE A 82 2.65 10.65 0.85
C PHE A 82 1.25 11.04 0.37
N LEU A 83 0.29 10.18 0.60
CA LEU A 83 -1.06 10.43 0.12
C LEU A 83 -1.82 11.49 0.89
N ASN A 84 -1.38 11.79 2.10
CA ASN A 84 -2.05 12.78 2.93
C ASN A 84 -1.30 14.10 3.06
N THR A 85 -0.23 14.28 2.30
CA THR A 85 0.57 15.49 2.39
C THR A 85 0.65 16.17 1.04
N LYS A 86 0.31 17.43 0.98
CA LYS A 86 0.33 18.15 -0.27
C LYS A 86 1.70 18.33 -0.84
N LYS A 87 2.68 18.67 0.00
CA LYS A 87 4.04 18.84 -0.48
C LYS A 87 4.95 17.94 0.33
N PRO A 88 5.04 16.68 -0.05
CA PRO A 88 5.82 15.72 0.74
C PRO A 88 7.30 16.04 0.77
N ASN A 89 7.91 15.82 1.92
CA ASN A 89 9.33 16.01 2.08
C ASN A 89 10.01 14.78 1.48
N SER A 90 10.98 14.99 0.60
CA SER A 90 11.61 13.86 -0.08
C SER A 90 12.27 12.86 0.86
N GLU A 91 12.80 13.30 1.99
CA GLU A 91 13.40 12.37 2.92
C GLU A 91 12.35 11.48 3.54
N LYS A 92 11.15 11.98 3.72
CA LYS A 92 10.09 11.19 4.29
C LYS A 92 9.42 10.27 3.29
N LEU A 93 9.86 10.32 2.03
CA LEU A 93 9.35 9.41 1.03
C LEU A 93 10.23 8.17 0.94
N LYS A 94 11.27 8.11 1.77
CA LYS A 94 12.11 6.94 1.84
C LYS A 94 11.52 6.08 2.93
N TRP A 95 10.99 4.92 2.57
CA TRP A 95 10.25 4.10 3.52
C TRP A 95 11.04 3.70 4.76
N TRP A 96 12.34 3.59 4.64
CA TRP A 96 13.14 3.17 5.78
C TRP A 96 13.25 4.25 6.86
N ASN A 97 12.81 5.46 6.55
CA ASN A 97 12.81 6.51 7.53
C ASN A 97 11.57 6.41 8.43
N TRP A 98 10.70 5.46 8.16
CA TRP A 98 9.48 5.27 8.94
C TRP A 98 9.55 4.08 9.88
N LYS A 99 10.71 3.47 10.00
CA LYS A 99 10.81 2.32 10.85
C LYS A 99 10.75 2.71 12.31
N ASP A 100 10.38 1.78 13.15
CA ASP A 100 10.29 2.00 14.56
C ASP A 100 11.68 2.30 15.08
N THR A 101 11.80 3.24 15.98
CA THR A 101 13.11 3.54 16.51
C THR A 101 13.05 3.45 18.02
N GLU A 102 14.13 3.09 18.61
CA GLU A 102 14.21 2.98 20.01
C GLU A 102 14.01 4.29 20.64
N LYS A 103 14.54 5.29 20.06
CA LYS A 103 14.41 6.57 20.50
C LYS A 103 13.01 6.99 20.70
N ILE A 104 12.17 6.71 19.79
CA ILE A 104 10.81 7.07 19.88
C ILE A 104 10.18 6.33 21.02
N GLN A 105 10.50 5.09 21.20
CA GLN A 105 9.95 4.33 22.25
C GLN A 105 10.40 4.84 23.58
N LYS A 106 11.61 5.22 23.70
CA LYS A 106 12.08 5.71 24.92
C LYS A 106 11.38 6.96 25.29
N SER A 107 11.15 7.81 24.35
CA SER A 107 10.54 9.06 24.69
C SER A 107 9.15 8.86 25.22
N LYS A 108 8.57 7.73 25.01
CA LYS A 108 7.28 7.52 25.52
C LYS A 108 7.33 7.19 26.92
N ARG A 109 8.41 6.85 27.41
CA ARG A 109 8.46 6.50 28.75
C ARG A 109 8.73 7.55 29.57
#